data_b6518d870eb68a35cca2102c8d434744
#
_entry.id   b6518d870eb68a35cca2102c8d434744
#
_cell.length_a   1.000
_cell.length_b   1.000
_cell.length_c   1.000
_cell.angle_alpha   90.00
_cell.angle_beta   90.00
_cell.angle_gamma   90.00
#
_symmetry.space_group_name_H-M   'P 1'
#
loop_
_entity.id
_entity.type
_entity.pdbx_description
1 polymer ?
#
loop_
_entity_poly.entity_id
_entity_poly.type
_entity_poly.pdbx_seq_one_letter_code
_entity_poly.pdbx_strand_id
1 'polypeptide(L)'
;MAVLGATGSIGTATIDVVTQLNRVDPDFRWHISTASGHKNTRLLAELASGLDQPPDRIVLSDNRKGDGLAAEEAQLRDLGSRIEFGADALVSAASDKSVDVVVAAIVGRAGLESTMAAVESGKRVALANKETLVVAGPVVSRACEQSGAELLPVDSEHSAIFQCIQAAASKPKKLILTASGGPFRNWSREQMEGATLESALAHPTWQMGPKITIDSATMINKALEIIEARWLFGLPAEAIEVVVHPQSIIHSMVEFEDSSVIAQLSPPDMRLPIQYALTYPRRLPCPCPDFDRTQPWDLTLEPADTERFPGLELGFQVAAAGGTAGAVLNAANEEAVGLFLTGKIRFTDIVMGCRDVLENHSHESNPPLNRLLELDRWARKELKKRFGFA
;
A
#
# COMPACT_ATOMS: atom_id res chain seq x y z
N MET A 1 18.90 -5.70 4.12
CA MET A 1 17.60 -5.27 3.53
C MET A 1 17.51 -3.77 3.36
N ALA A 2 16.66 -3.29 2.44
CA ALA A 2 16.35 -1.86 2.31
C ALA A 2 14.91 -1.57 2.75
N VAL A 3 14.71 -0.47 3.51
CA VAL A 3 13.39 0.02 3.92
C VAL A 3 13.13 1.35 3.22
N LEU A 4 12.35 1.31 2.16
CA LEU A 4 11.97 2.49 1.38
C LEU A 4 10.69 3.11 1.97
N GLY A 5 10.82 4.31 2.53
CA GLY A 5 9.76 4.98 3.29
C GLY A 5 9.82 4.68 4.81
N ALA A 6 11.02 4.59 5.38
CA ALA A 6 11.26 4.21 6.78
C ALA A 6 10.54 5.11 7.82
N THR A 7 10.25 6.37 7.49
CA THR A 7 9.55 7.31 8.38
C THR A 7 8.02 7.26 8.29
N GLY A 8 7.46 6.42 7.43
CA GLY A 8 6.02 6.14 7.36
C GLY A 8 5.59 5.08 8.39
N SER A 9 4.27 4.89 8.56
CA SER A 9 3.72 3.90 9.50
C SER A 9 4.22 2.48 9.24
N ILE A 10 4.30 2.06 7.97
CA ILE A 10 4.84 0.75 7.59
C ILE A 10 6.33 0.67 7.84
N GLY A 11 7.08 1.73 7.53
CA GLY A 11 8.53 1.76 7.75
C GLY A 11 8.89 1.66 9.23
N THR A 12 8.22 2.40 10.11
CA THR A 12 8.42 2.33 11.56
C THR A 12 8.05 0.95 12.12
N ALA A 13 6.91 0.40 11.69
CA ALA A 13 6.50 -0.95 12.07
C ALA A 13 7.49 -2.03 11.56
N THR A 14 8.11 -1.81 10.39
CA THR A 14 9.16 -2.70 9.88
C THR A 14 10.39 -2.70 10.79
N ILE A 15 10.78 -1.55 11.31
CA ILE A 15 11.91 -1.44 12.24
C ILE A 15 11.60 -2.19 13.55
N ASP A 16 10.38 -2.07 14.09
CA ASP A 16 9.94 -2.83 15.27
C ASP A 16 10.01 -4.33 15.01
N VAL A 17 9.51 -4.78 13.86
CA VAL A 17 9.55 -6.20 13.45
C VAL A 17 10.98 -6.69 13.33
N VAL A 18 11.87 -5.96 12.66
CA VAL A 18 13.29 -6.35 12.51
C VAL A 18 14.00 -6.41 13.85
N THR A 19 13.74 -5.46 14.73
CA THR A 19 14.29 -5.46 16.09
C THR A 19 13.85 -6.71 16.86
N GLN A 20 12.57 -7.10 16.76
CA GLN A 20 12.07 -8.31 17.39
C GLN A 20 12.64 -9.59 16.74
N LEU A 21 12.70 -9.65 15.43
CA LEU A 21 13.28 -10.78 14.71
C LEU A 21 14.73 -11.04 15.14
N ASN A 22 15.54 -10.00 15.31
CA ASN A 22 16.92 -10.14 15.79
C ASN A 22 17.03 -10.68 17.23
N ARG A 23 15.94 -10.64 18.00
CA ARG A 23 15.89 -11.21 19.37
C ARG A 23 15.44 -12.67 19.38
N VAL A 24 14.50 -13.03 18.46
CA VAL A 24 13.80 -14.34 18.52
C VAL A 24 14.27 -15.33 17.46
N ASP A 25 14.95 -14.89 16.40
CA ASP A 25 15.45 -15.75 15.33
C ASP A 25 16.95 -16.01 15.52
N PRO A 26 17.34 -17.20 15.99
CA PRO A 26 18.75 -17.51 16.19
C PRO A 26 19.51 -17.78 14.88
N ASP A 27 18.79 -18.11 13.80
CA ASP A 27 19.37 -18.56 12.54
C ASP A 27 19.68 -17.39 11.59
N PHE A 28 19.04 -16.22 11.80
CA PHE A 28 19.17 -15.06 10.93
C PHE A 28 19.47 -13.79 11.72
N ARG A 29 20.30 -12.94 11.11
CA ARG A 29 20.49 -11.55 11.54
C ARG A 29 20.00 -10.61 10.45
N TRP A 30 18.96 -9.85 10.79
CA TRP A 30 18.38 -8.86 9.91
C TRP A 30 19.14 -7.54 10.05
N HIS A 31 19.72 -7.08 8.96
CA HIS A 31 20.40 -5.79 8.90
C HIS A 31 19.67 -4.85 7.94
N ILE A 32 19.26 -3.68 8.41
CA ILE A 32 18.72 -2.61 7.58
C ILE A 32 19.91 -1.83 7.02
N SER A 33 20.43 -2.27 5.88
CA SER A 33 21.57 -1.63 5.21
C SER A 33 21.20 -0.30 4.58
N THR A 34 19.93 -0.12 4.20
CA THR A 34 19.42 1.13 3.62
C THR A 34 18.09 1.54 4.24
N ALA A 35 17.98 2.80 4.64
CA ALA A 35 16.71 3.41 5.04
C ALA A 35 16.46 4.68 4.23
N SER A 36 15.19 4.93 3.83
CA SER A 36 14.86 6.17 3.13
C SER A 36 13.76 6.96 3.83
N GLY A 37 13.83 8.27 3.69
CA GLY A 37 12.82 9.23 4.12
C GLY A 37 12.61 10.33 3.10
N HIS A 38 11.59 11.18 3.33
CA HIS A 38 11.34 12.33 2.45
C HIS A 38 11.66 13.65 3.18
N LYS A 39 10.75 14.11 4.04
CA LYS A 39 10.88 15.39 4.77
C LYS A 39 11.19 15.23 6.26
N ASN A 40 10.83 14.10 6.84
CA ASN A 40 10.98 13.84 8.27
C ASN A 40 12.37 13.26 8.58
N THR A 41 13.40 14.08 8.37
CA THR A 41 14.80 13.72 8.60
C THR A 41 15.11 13.48 10.07
N ARG A 42 14.43 14.20 10.97
CA ARG A 42 14.57 14.02 12.41
C ARG A 42 14.15 12.60 12.83
N LEU A 43 12.95 12.16 12.44
CA LEU A 43 12.51 10.80 12.76
C LEU A 43 13.44 9.76 12.12
N LEU A 44 13.93 10.02 10.90
CA LEU A 44 14.86 9.10 10.23
C LEU A 44 16.16 8.95 11.02
N ALA A 45 16.71 10.05 11.56
CA ALA A 45 17.91 10.02 12.39
C ALA A 45 17.65 9.31 13.74
N GLU A 46 16.52 9.56 14.37
CA GLU A 46 16.09 8.87 15.60
C GLU A 46 15.98 7.35 15.37
N LEU A 47 15.32 6.94 14.29
CA LEU A 47 15.16 5.51 13.93
C LEU A 47 16.51 4.85 13.62
N ALA A 48 17.35 5.50 12.83
CA ALA A 48 18.69 4.99 12.50
C ALA A 48 19.58 4.83 13.74
N SER A 49 19.53 5.79 14.68
CA SER A 49 20.29 5.76 15.94
C SER A 49 19.79 4.67 16.90
N GLY A 50 18.52 4.29 16.80
CA GLY A 50 17.91 3.25 17.65
C GLY A 50 18.19 1.82 17.23
N LEU A 51 18.80 1.60 16.07
CA LEU A 51 19.17 0.28 15.58
C LEU A 51 20.51 -0.18 16.17
N ASP A 52 20.64 -1.48 16.46
CA ASP A 52 21.90 -2.08 16.91
C ASP A 52 23.06 -1.86 15.91
N GLN A 53 22.70 -1.83 14.63
CA GLN A 53 23.60 -1.49 13.52
C GLN A 53 22.93 -0.41 12.68
N PRO A 54 23.43 0.82 12.68
CA PRO A 54 22.92 1.88 11.84
C PRO A 54 22.96 1.51 10.35
N PRO A 55 22.06 2.05 9.52
CA PRO A 55 22.09 1.80 8.09
C PRO A 55 23.37 2.31 7.44
N ASP A 56 23.96 1.52 6.54
CA ASP A 56 25.15 1.94 5.77
C ASP A 56 24.81 3.11 4.83
N ARG A 57 23.53 3.18 4.41
CA ARG A 57 23.03 4.12 3.43
C ARG A 57 21.71 4.74 3.89
N ILE A 58 21.64 6.05 3.82
CA ILE A 58 20.42 6.85 4.03
C ILE A 58 20.06 7.53 2.71
N VAL A 59 18.81 7.40 2.27
CA VAL A 59 18.33 8.09 1.06
C VAL A 59 17.24 9.08 1.43
N LEU A 60 17.50 10.35 1.13
CA LEU A 60 16.53 11.44 1.25
C LEU A 60 15.93 11.73 -0.13
N SER A 61 14.66 11.39 -0.34
CA SER A 61 14.01 11.58 -1.64
C SER A 61 13.68 13.04 -1.98
N ASP A 62 13.74 13.94 -0.99
CA ASP A 62 13.63 15.38 -1.20
C ASP A 62 14.98 15.92 -1.70
N ASN A 63 15.00 16.53 -2.89
CA ASN A 63 16.20 17.10 -3.51
C ASN A 63 16.64 18.44 -2.92
N ARG A 64 16.01 18.91 -1.81
CA ARG A 64 16.39 20.18 -1.21
C ARG A 64 17.81 20.09 -0.60
N LYS A 65 18.77 20.59 -1.35
CA LYS A 65 20.08 20.97 -0.85
C LYS A 65 19.91 22.33 -0.16
N GLY A 66 19.83 22.39 1.15
CA GLY A 66 19.74 23.69 1.80
C GLY A 66 19.51 23.65 3.31
N ASP A 67 19.91 24.62 3.92
CA ASP A 67 20.06 25.26 5.23
C ASP A 67 19.22 24.80 6.44
N GLY A 68 18.43 23.76 6.39
CA GLY A 68 17.60 23.29 7.50
C GLY A 68 17.83 21.82 7.92
N LEU A 69 18.73 21.10 7.25
CA LEU A 69 18.98 19.67 7.46
C LEU A 69 20.34 19.37 8.09
N ALA A 70 21.13 20.40 8.38
CA ALA A 70 22.56 20.25 8.74
C ALA A 70 22.79 19.44 10.02
N ALA A 71 21.90 19.57 11.02
CA ALA A 71 22.07 18.88 12.30
C ALA A 71 21.73 17.38 12.18
N GLU A 72 20.60 17.06 11.54
CA GLU A 72 20.16 15.66 11.33
C GLU A 72 21.07 14.93 10.35
N GLU A 73 21.55 15.61 9.29
CA GLU A 73 22.54 15.05 8.38
C GLU A 73 23.88 14.80 9.09
N ALA A 74 24.31 15.71 9.95
CA ALA A 74 25.52 15.52 10.77
C ALA A 74 25.35 14.30 11.67
N GLN A 75 24.23 14.17 12.38
CA GLN A 75 23.93 13.03 13.22
C GLN A 75 23.99 11.70 12.42
N LEU A 76 23.37 11.65 11.23
CA LEU A 76 23.40 10.47 10.38
C LEU A 76 24.82 10.15 9.87
N ARG A 77 25.62 11.16 9.57
CA ARG A 77 27.04 10.97 9.18
C ARG A 77 27.89 10.48 10.35
N ASP A 78 27.64 10.97 11.56
CA ASP A 78 28.32 10.53 12.78
C ASP A 78 28.03 9.05 13.10
N LEU A 79 26.88 8.52 12.64
CA LEU A 79 26.57 7.09 12.68
C LEU A 79 27.33 6.26 11.63
N GLY A 80 28.08 6.89 10.74
CA GLY A 80 28.81 6.24 9.63
C GLY A 80 27.98 6.05 8.36
N SER A 81 26.74 6.53 8.32
CA SER A 81 25.86 6.36 7.16
C SER A 81 26.26 7.26 5.98
N ARG A 82 26.24 6.71 4.76
CA ARG A 82 26.35 7.48 3.54
C ARG A 82 24.99 8.08 3.19
N ILE A 83 24.93 9.39 3.01
CA ILE A 83 23.70 10.12 2.69
C ILE A 83 23.63 10.40 1.19
N GLU A 84 22.52 10.00 0.55
CA GLU A 84 22.25 10.23 -0.87
C GLU A 84 20.88 10.89 -1.05
N PHE A 85 20.69 11.57 -2.20
CA PHE A 85 19.50 12.39 -2.44
C PHE A 85 18.82 12.04 -3.76
N GLY A 86 17.49 12.18 -3.76
CA GLY A 86 16.67 12.13 -4.96
C GLY A 86 16.15 10.75 -5.35
N ALA A 87 15.36 10.73 -6.42
CA ALA A 87 14.69 9.53 -6.92
C ALA A 87 15.68 8.49 -7.45
N ASP A 88 16.75 8.91 -8.13
CA ASP A 88 17.77 8.01 -8.67
C ASP A 88 18.50 7.25 -7.56
N ALA A 89 18.72 7.89 -6.40
CA ALA A 89 19.29 7.23 -5.25
C ALA A 89 18.37 6.16 -4.66
N LEU A 90 17.04 6.36 -4.69
CA LEU A 90 16.06 5.34 -4.29
C LEU A 90 16.11 4.12 -5.23
N VAL A 91 16.16 4.37 -6.54
CA VAL A 91 16.27 3.31 -7.57
C VAL A 91 17.57 2.53 -7.39
N SER A 92 18.69 3.24 -7.23
CA SER A 92 20.00 2.62 -6.96
C SER A 92 20.01 1.80 -5.67
N ALA A 93 19.36 2.29 -4.61
CA ALA A 93 19.26 1.57 -3.33
C ALA A 93 18.42 0.29 -3.45
N ALA A 94 17.31 0.37 -4.19
CA ALA A 94 16.42 -0.77 -4.40
C ALA A 94 17.07 -1.88 -5.24
N SER A 95 17.95 -1.54 -6.18
CA SER A 95 18.65 -2.49 -7.05
C SER A 95 20.03 -2.93 -6.55
N ASP A 96 20.49 -2.42 -5.39
CA ASP A 96 21.81 -2.73 -4.86
C ASP A 96 21.98 -4.23 -4.60
N LYS A 97 23.08 -4.80 -5.09
CA LYS A 97 23.37 -6.26 -5.01
C LYS A 97 23.55 -6.76 -3.57
N SER A 98 23.87 -5.89 -2.63
CA SER A 98 24.01 -6.25 -1.20
C SER A 98 22.67 -6.34 -0.47
N VAL A 99 21.56 -5.97 -1.14
CA VAL A 99 20.21 -5.98 -0.59
C VAL A 99 19.45 -7.19 -1.12
N ASP A 100 19.04 -8.09 -0.24
CA ASP A 100 18.24 -9.28 -0.57
C ASP A 100 16.74 -8.99 -0.55
N VAL A 101 16.30 -8.14 0.38
CA VAL A 101 14.90 -7.83 0.65
C VAL A 101 14.67 -6.32 0.59
N VAL A 102 13.64 -5.90 -0.14
CA VAL A 102 13.19 -4.49 -0.20
C VAL A 102 11.78 -4.38 0.39
N VAL A 103 11.61 -3.55 1.41
CA VAL A 103 10.29 -3.12 1.89
C VAL A 103 9.88 -1.87 1.13
N ALA A 104 8.92 -2.02 0.24
CA ALA A 104 8.39 -0.94 -0.61
C ALA A 104 7.23 -0.24 0.12
N ALA A 105 7.55 0.77 0.94
CA ALA A 105 6.58 1.48 1.79
C ALA A 105 6.48 2.99 1.50
N ILE A 106 6.92 3.43 0.33
CA ILE A 106 6.69 4.81 -0.14
C ILE A 106 5.25 4.92 -0.63
N VAL A 107 4.49 5.87 -0.09
CA VAL A 107 3.07 6.06 -0.42
C VAL A 107 2.88 6.64 -1.82
N GLY A 108 1.85 6.17 -2.52
CA GLY A 108 1.46 6.67 -3.82
C GLY A 108 2.40 6.27 -4.96
N ARG A 109 2.19 6.87 -6.11
CA ARG A 109 2.98 6.59 -7.32
C ARG A 109 4.50 6.82 -7.15
N ALA A 110 4.93 7.62 -6.17
CA ALA A 110 6.34 7.94 -5.94
C ALA A 110 7.23 6.73 -5.61
N GLY A 111 6.64 5.60 -5.17
CA GLY A 111 7.36 4.36 -4.90
C GLY A 111 7.55 3.44 -6.13
N LEU A 112 6.93 3.74 -7.27
CA LEU A 112 6.85 2.82 -8.40
C LEU A 112 8.23 2.48 -8.99
N GLU A 113 9.05 3.48 -9.31
CA GLU A 113 10.32 3.27 -9.99
C GLU A 113 11.32 2.47 -9.13
N SER A 114 11.37 2.77 -7.83
CA SER A 114 12.25 2.02 -6.92
C SER A 114 11.74 0.58 -6.68
N THR A 115 10.40 0.39 -6.65
CA THR A 115 9.83 -0.96 -6.55
C THR A 115 10.11 -1.76 -7.82
N MET A 116 9.96 -1.16 -9.00
CA MET A 116 10.33 -1.79 -10.28
C MET A 116 11.80 -2.19 -10.33
N ALA A 117 12.71 -1.32 -9.87
CA ALA A 117 14.14 -1.63 -9.83
C ALA A 117 14.46 -2.82 -8.91
N ALA A 118 13.77 -2.95 -7.78
CA ALA A 118 13.88 -4.12 -6.89
C ALA A 118 13.40 -5.40 -7.59
N VAL A 119 12.22 -5.33 -8.25
CA VAL A 119 11.64 -6.46 -9.00
C VAL A 119 12.56 -6.88 -10.15
N GLU A 120 13.00 -5.95 -10.99
CA GLU A 120 13.89 -6.24 -12.12
C GLU A 120 15.26 -6.83 -11.68
N SER A 121 15.66 -6.55 -10.44
CA SER A 121 16.87 -7.10 -9.82
C SER A 121 16.66 -8.47 -9.15
N GLY A 122 15.48 -9.10 -9.31
CA GLY A 122 15.18 -10.44 -8.78
C GLY A 122 15.10 -10.54 -7.27
N LYS A 123 14.75 -9.44 -6.58
CA LYS A 123 14.73 -9.41 -5.11
C LYS A 123 13.41 -9.90 -4.53
N ARG A 124 13.44 -10.25 -3.24
CA ARG A 124 12.22 -10.33 -2.44
C ARG A 124 11.72 -8.91 -2.16
N VAL A 125 10.49 -8.62 -2.54
CA VAL A 125 9.84 -7.32 -2.33
C VAL A 125 8.65 -7.49 -1.39
N ALA A 126 8.76 -6.97 -0.17
CA ALA A 126 7.64 -6.82 0.75
C ALA A 126 6.84 -5.57 0.32
N LEU A 127 5.77 -5.79 -0.44
CA LEU A 127 5.01 -4.73 -1.12
C LEU A 127 3.92 -4.16 -0.20
N ALA A 128 4.16 -2.95 0.30
CA ALA A 128 3.15 -2.14 1.00
C ALA A 128 2.59 -1.01 0.11
N ASN A 129 3.29 -0.67 -0.97
CA ASN A 129 2.87 0.33 -1.95
C ASN A 129 1.93 -0.31 -2.98
N LYS A 130 0.63 -0.36 -2.67
CA LYS A 130 -0.39 -0.94 -3.57
C LYS A 130 -0.49 -0.21 -4.91
N GLU A 131 -0.18 1.08 -4.92
CA GLU A 131 -0.22 1.91 -6.11
C GLU A 131 0.71 1.38 -7.22
N THR A 132 1.77 0.68 -6.85
CA THR A 132 2.65 0.01 -7.82
C THR A 132 1.89 -0.98 -8.72
N LEU A 133 1.08 -1.86 -8.12
CA LEU A 133 0.26 -2.82 -8.89
C LEU A 133 -0.96 -2.17 -9.53
N VAL A 134 -1.55 -1.18 -8.89
CA VAL A 134 -2.66 -0.41 -9.47
C VAL A 134 -2.22 0.28 -10.75
N VAL A 135 -1.08 0.99 -10.71
CA VAL A 135 -0.57 1.78 -11.85
C VAL A 135 0.04 0.89 -12.92
N ALA A 136 0.83 -0.10 -12.56
CA ALA A 136 1.68 -0.83 -13.48
C ALA A 136 1.58 -2.37 -13.32
N GLY A 137 0.48 -2.90 -12.82
CA GLY A 137 0.29 -4.32 -12.53
C GLY A 137 0.76 -5.27 -13.64
N PRO A 138 0.34 -5.11 -14.91
CA PRO A 138 0.79 -5.98 -16.00
C PRO A 138 2.30 -5.92 -16.25
N VAL A 139 2.92 -4.75 -16.03
CA VAL A 139 4.36 -4.54 -16.21
C VAL A 139 5.13 -5.19 -15.07
N VAL A 140 4.66 -4.98 -13.83
CA VAL A 140 5.26 -5.58 -12.62
C VAL A 140 5.18 -7.10 -12.65
N SER A 141 3.99 -7.68 -12.96
CA SER A 141 3.82 -9.14 -13.04
C SER A 141 4.77 -9.77 -14.05
N ARG A 142 4.87 -9.17 -15.24
CA ARG A 142 5.82 -9.64 -16.27
C ARG A 142 7.27 -9.52 -15.82
N ALA A 143 7.63 -8.44 -15.15
CA ALA A 143 8.98 -8.26 -14.62
C ALA A 143 9.31 -9.29 -13.52
N CYS A 144 8.36 -9.64 -12.64
CA CYS A 144 8.51 -10.71 -11.66
C CYS A 144 8.78 -12.08 -12.33
N GLU A 145 7.99 -12.43 -13.36
CA GLU A 145 8.17 -13.65 -14.14
C GLU A 145 9.56 -13.74 -14.79
N GLN A 146 10.06 -12.62 -15.31
CA GLN A 146 11.35 -12.54 -16.01
C GLN A 146 12.55 -12.56 -15.07
N SER A 147 12.44 -11.89 -13.91
CA SER A 147 13.56 -11.74 -12.97
C SER A 147 13.59 -12.82 -11.89
N GLY A 148 12.48 -13.52 -11.66
CA GLY A 148 12.31 -14.43 -10.53
C GLY A 148 12.12 -13.72 -9.19
N ALA A 149 11.78 -12.44 -9.18
CA ALA A 149 11.51 -11.69 -7.96
C ALA A 149 10.29 -12.27 -7.20
N GLU A 150 10.39 -12.31 -5.88
CA GLU A 150 9.30 -12.70 -5.00
C GLU A 150 8.54 -11.45 -4.53
N LEU A 151 7.34 -11.26 -5.02
CA LEU A 151 6.47 -10.15 -4.60
C LEU A 151 5.53 -10.62 -3.49
N LEU A 152 5.77 -10.17 -2.25
CA LEU A 152 5.03 -10.57 -1.07
C LEU A 152 4.18 -9.42 -0.53
N PRO A 153 2.86 -9.61 -0.35
CA PRO A 153 1.97 -8.55 0.08
C PRO A 153 2.16 -8.19 1.55
N VAL A 154 2.19 -6.89 1.82
CA VAL A 154 2.18 -6.30 3.16
C VAL A 154 0.81 -5.72 3.50
N ASP A 155 0.03 -5.28 2.49
CA ASP A 155 -1.35 -4.86 2.73
C ASP A 155 -2.12 -5.99 3.43
N SER A 156 -2.87 -5.67 4.51
CA SER A 156 -3.42 -6.67 5.43
C SER A 156 -4.34 -7.67 4.73
N GLU A 157 -5.18 -7.21 3.84
CA GLU A 157 -6.12 -8.02 3.09
C GLU A 157 -5.42 -8.96 2.11
N HIS A 158 -4.42 -8.46 1.40
CA HIS A 158 -3.65 -9.25 0.44
C HIS A 158 -2.72 -10.24 1.14
N SER A 159 -2.11 -9.85 2.26
CA SER A 159 -1.36 -10.77 3.11
C SER A 159 -2.24 -11.90 3.62
N ALA A 160 -3.48 -11.60 4.03
CA ALA A 160 -4.46 -12.59 4.47
C ALA A 160 -4.80 -13.58 3.35
N ILE A 161 -5.13 -13.09 2.15
CA ILE A 161 -5.39 -13.92 0.97
C ILE A 161 -4.18 -14.81 0.66
N PHE A 162 -2.98 -14.22 0.63
CA PHE A 162 -1.75 -14.97 0.39
C PHE A 162 -1.58 -16.10 1.41
N GLN A 163 -1.80 -15.84 2.69
CA GLN A 163 -1.72 -16.83 3.76
C GLN A 163 -2.77 -17.95 3.60
N CYS A 164 -4.00 -17.61 3.20
CA CYS A 164 -5.06 -18.60 2.94
C CYS A 164 -4.71 -19.50 1.75
N ILE A 165 -4.19 -18.92 0.65
CA ILE A 165 -3.75 -19.68 -0.54
C ILE A 165 -2.59 -20.62 -0.17
N GLN A 166 -1.61 -20.15 0.60
CA GLN A 166 -0.47 -20.98 1.02
C GLN A 166 -0.88 -22.12 1.98
N ALA A 167 -1.98 -21.96 2.71
CA ALA A 167 -2.52 -23.01 3.59
C ALA A 167 -3.28 -24.11 2.83
N ALA A 168 -3.76 -23.81 1.63
CA ALA A 168 -4.52 -24.73 0.80
C ALA A 168 -3.63 -25.32 -0.32
N ALA A 169 -3.78 -26.62 -0.60
CA ALA A 169 -3.10 -27.27 -1.73
C ALA A 169 -3.85 -27.13 -3.06
N SER A 170 -4.70 -26.11 -3.21
CA SER A 170 -5.58 -25.93 -4.36
C SER A 170 -5.66 -24.47 -4.81
N LYS A 171 -6.09 -24.28 -6.08
CA LYS A 171 -6.28 -22.93 -6.61
C LYS A 171 -7.51 -22.26 -6.01
N PRO A 172 -7.44 -20.94 -5.74
CA PRO A 172 -8.60 -20.18 -5.29
C PRO A 172 -9.65 -20.07 -6.40
N LYS A 173 -10.92 -20.21 -6.02
CA LYS A 173 -12.08 -19.93 -6.88
C LYS A 173 -12.47 -18.47 -6.80
N LYS A 174 -12.52 -17.92 -5.56
CA LYS A 174 -12.83 -16.51 -5.31
C LYS A 174 -11.97 -15.94 -4.20
N LEU A 175 -11.70 -14.65 -4.28
CA LEU A 175 -11.10 -13.84 -3.23
C LEU A 175 -12.19 -12.97 -2.60
N ILE A 176 -12.28 -12.95 -1.29
CA ILE A 176 -13.25 -12.16 -0.54
C ILE A 176 -12.49 -11.16 0.32
N LEU A 177 -12.38 -9.94 -0.19
CA LEU A 177 -11.74 -8.83 0.52
C LEU A 177 -12.68 -8.30 1.60
N THR A 178 -12.19 -8.13 2.81
CA THR A 178 -12.94 -7.44 3.87
C THR A 178 -12.64 -5.95 3.84
N ALA A 179 -13.60 -5.14 4.28
CA ALA A 179 -13.46 -3.71 4.44
C ALA A 179 -14.01 -3.28 5.80
N SER A 180 -13.36 -2.36 6.50
CA SER A 180 -13.94 -1.78 7.74
C SER A 180 -15.23 -0.98 7.47
N GLY A 181 -15.44 -0.55 6.22
CA GLY A 181 -16.50 0.35 5.79
C GLY A 181 -16.18 1.82 6.01
N GLY A 182 -15.03 2.14 6.60
CA GLY A 182 -14.58 3.51 6.81
C GLY A 182 -15.43 4.32 7.81
N PRO A 183 -15.15 5.62 7.99
CA PRO A 183 -15.86 6.48 8.94
C PRO A 183 -17.33 6.72 8.56
N PHE A 184 -17.68 6.59 7.28
CA PHE A 184 -19.02 6.89 6.77
C PHE A 184 -19.87 5.64 6.54
N ARG A 185 -19.48 4.48 7.06
CA ARG A 185 -20.20 3.21 6.90
C ARG A 185 -21.70 3.32 7.16
N ASN A 186 -22.09 4.07 8.19
CA ASN A 186 -23.50 4.24 8.61
C ASN A 186 -24.14 5.54 8.10
N TRP A 187 -23.47 6.32 7.25
CA TRP A 187 -23.98 7.58 6.74
C TRP A 187 -24.81 7.37 5.47
N SER A 188 -25.88 8.15 5.31
CA SER A 188 -26.59 8.23 4.04
C SER A 188 -25.81 9.05 3.01
N ARG A 189 -26.19 8.99 1.73
CA ARG A 189 -25.55 9.82 0.68
C ARG A 189 -25.71 11.32 0.98
N GLU A 190 -26.88 11.74 1.46
CA GLU A 190 -27.16 13.12 1.82
C GLU A 190 -26.28 13.60 2.99
N GLN A 191 -26.02 12.73 3.96
CA GLN A 191 -25.08 13.04 5.05
C GLN A 191 -23.65 13.20 4.53
N MET A 192 -23.23 12.35 3.58
CA MET A 192 -21.89 12.44 2.98
C MET A 192 -21.68 13.70 2.14
N GLU A 193 -22.73 14.34 1.61
CA GLU A 193 -22.63 15.66 0.95
C GLU A 193 -22.11 16.75 1.91
N GLY A 194 -22.42 16.61 3.20
CA GLY A 194 -21.95 17.51 4.25
C GLY A 194 -20.67 17.04 4.96
N ALA A 195 -19.97 16.03 4.45
CA ALA A 195 -18.78 15.49 5.09
C ALA A 195 -17.66 16.54 5.17
N THR A 196 -17.11 16.72 6.36
CA THR A 196 -15.98 17.61 6.63
C THR A 196 -14.67 16.84 6.57
N LEU A 197 -13.55 17.56 6.46
CA LEU A 197 -12.22 16.97 6.54
C LEU A 197 -12.03 16.21 7.86
N GLU A 198 -12.47 16.78 8.97
CA GLU A 198 -12.38 16.18 10.30
C GLU A 198 -13.14 14.84 10.36
N SER A 199 -14.39 14.81 9.91
CA SER A 199 -15.21 13.59 9.89
C SER A 199 -14.62 12.51 8.96
N ALA A 200 -14.07 12.91 7.83
CA ALA A 200 -13.46 11.99 6.87
C ALA A 200 -12.13 11.39 7.37
N LEU A 201 -11.41 12.09 8.24
CA LEU A 201 -10.16 11.61 8.86
C LEU A 201 -10.38 10.79 10.14
N ALA A 202 -11.61 10.71 10.67
CA ALA A 202 -11.95 10.00 11.90
C ALA A 202 -12.20 8.50 11.65
N HIS A 203 -11.17 7.76 11.22
CA HIS A 203 -11.31 6.32 10.98
C HIS A 203 -11.51 5.56 12.30
N PRO A 204 -12.54 4.65 12.40
CA PRO A 204 -12.92 4.04 13.67
C PRO A 204 -11.91 3.00 14.20
N THR A 205 -11.14 2.35 13.33
CA THR A 205 -10.30 1.19 13.70
C THR A 205 -8.82 1.44 13.45
N TRP A 206 -8.45 2.02 12.29
CA TRP A 206 -7.07 2.14 11.86
C TRP A 206 -6.52 3.55 12.01
N GLN A 207 -5.29 3.66 12.51
CA GLN A 207 -4.53 4.91 12.49
C GLN A 207 -3.63 4.93 11.25
N MET A 208 -4.03 5.71 10.26
CA MET A 208 -3.40 5.75 8.94
C MET A 208 -3.02 7.17 8.55
N GLY A 209 -2.18 7.29 7.50
CA GLY A 209 -1.90 8.59 6.89
C GLY A 209 -3.14 9.24 6.26
N PRO A 210 -3.16 10.57 6.09
CA PRO A 210 -4.35 11.29 5.63
C PRO A 210 -4.90 10.77 4.30
N LYS A 211 -4.03 10.50 3.31
CA LYS A 211 -4.46 10.01 1.97
C LYS A 211 -5.26 8.71 2.08
N ILE A 212 -4.69 7.70 2.72
CA ILE A 212 -5.34 6.38 2.81
C ILE A 212 -6.59 6.42 3.71
N THR A 213 -6.66 7.32 4.67
CA THR A 213 -7.88 7.52 5.49
C THR A 213 -9.02 8.07 4.65
N ILE A 214 -8.76 9.05 3.77
CA ILE A 214 -9.77 9.55 2.81
C ILE A 214 -10.15 8.47 1.79
N ASP A 215 -9.19 7.69 1.30
CA ASP A 215 -9.46 6.56 0.42
C ASP A 215 -10.37 5.51 1.09
N SER A 216 -10.17 5.27 2.39
CA SER A 216 -11.06 4.40 3.17
C SER A 216 -12.47 4.99 3.30
N ALA A 217 -12.58 6.30 3.57
CA ALA A 217 -13.86 7.00 3.68
C ALA A 217 -14.68 6.95 2.38
N THR A 218 -14.02 7.04 1.22
CA THR A 218 -14.64 6.96 -0.12
C THR A 218 -14.81 5.52 -0.63
N MET A 219 -14.30 4.52 0.07
CA MET A 219 -14.10 3.14 -0.38
C MET A 219 -13.17 3.00 -1.62
N ILE A 220 -12.49 4.06 -2.02
CA ILE A 220 -11.46 3.95 -3.08
C ILE A 220 -10.27 3.12 -2.60
N ASN A 221 -9.92 3.11 -1.32
CA ASN A 221 -8.90 2.18 -0.83
C ASN A 221 -9.22 0.74 -1.24
N LYS A 222 -10.48 0.32 -1.06
CA LYS A 222 -10.92 -1.03 -1.45
C LYS A 222 -10.97 -1.20 -2.98
N ALA A 223 -11.27 -0.14 -3.73
CA ALA A 223 -11.16 -0.14 -5.19
C ALA A 223 -9.72 -0.42 -5.66
N LEU A 224 -8.73 0.24 -5.05
CA LEU A 224 -7.32 0.01 -5.34
C LEU A 224 -6.90 -1.42 -4.97
N GLU A 225 -7.40 -1.94 -3.86
CA GLU A 225 -7.13 -3.31 -3.42
C GLU A 225 -7.76 -4.38 -4.34
N ILE A 226 -8.93 -4.14 -4.91
CA ILE A 226 -9.51 -5.02 -5.95
C ILE A 226 -8.57 -5.11 -7.16
N ILE A 227 -8.02 -3.97 -7.59
CA ILE A 227 -7.08 -3.92 -8.73
C ILE A 227 -5.77 -4.62 -8.37
N GLU A 228 -5.24 -4.38 -7.18
CA GLU A 228 -4.03 -5.04 -6.68
C GLU A 228 -4.20 -6.55 -6.60
N ALA A 229 -5.32 -7.04 -6.02
CA ALA A 229 -5.62 -8.46 -5.88
C ALA A 229 -5.64 -9.18 -7.24
N ARG A 230 -6.21 -8.55 -8.26
CA ARG A 230 -6.22 -9.10 -9.62
C ARG A 230 -4.81 -9.41 -10.12
N TRP A 231 -3.88 -8.46 -9.96
CA TRP A 231 -2.51 -8.60 -10.46
C TRP A 231 -1.65 -9.50 -9.58
N LEU A 232 -1.82 -9.41 -8.28
CA LEU A 232 -1.02 -10.16 -7.32
C LEU A 232 -1.34 -11.66 -7.33
N PHE A 233 -2.63 -12.02 -7.50
CA PHE A 233 -3.10 -13.41 -7.46
C PHE A 233 -3.48 -13.98 -8.83
N GLY A 234 -3.47 -13.17 -9.87
CA GLY A 234 -3.75 -13.62 -11.25
C GLY A 234 -5.20 -14.05 -11.49
N LEU A 235 -6.17 -13.60 -10.66
CA LEU A 235 -7.58 -13.88 -10.84
C LEU A 235 -8.29 -12.76 -11.61
N PRO A 236 -9.34 -13.07 -12.38
CA PRO A 236 -10.15 -12.06 -13.04
C PRO A 236 -10.98 -11.26 -12.01
N ALA A 237 -11.40 -10.05 -12.39
CA ALA A 237 -12.13 -9.15 -11.49
C ALA A 237 -13.45 -9.77 -10.95
N GLU A 238 -14.10 -10.60 -11.73
CA GLU A 238 -15.35 -11.30 -11.39
C GLU A 238 -15.17 -12.38 -10.30
N ALA A 239 -13.93 -12.79 -10.06
CA ALA A 239 -13.57 -13.71 -8.97
C ALA A 239 -13.22 -12.97 -7.66
N ILE A 240 -13.36 -11.65 -7.62
CA ILE A 240 -13.07 -10.83 -6.43
C ILE A 240 -14.38 -10.28 -5.89
N GLU A 241 -14.63 -10.50 -4.62
CA GLU A 241 -15.79 -10.00 -3.89
C GLU A 241 -15.34 -9.09 -2.73
N VAL A 242 -16.24 -8.23 -2.27
CA VAL A 242 -16.01 -7.35 -1.11
C VAL A 242 -17.14 -7.51 -0.11
N VAL A 243 -16.76 -7.66 1.15
CA VAL A 243 -17.69 -7.67 2.30
C VAL A 243 -17.23 -6.63 3.33
N VAL A 244 -18.18 -6.02 4.02
CA VAL A 244 -17.90 -5.09 5.10
C VAL A 244 -17.78 -5.88 6.41
N HIS A 245 -16.64 -5.72 7.08
CA HIS A 245 -16.33 -6.32 8.38
C HIS A 245 -15.79 -5.26 9.34
N PRO A 246 -16.68 -4.62 10.11
CA PRO A 246 -16.34 -3.43 10.90
C PRO A 246 -15.24 -3.66 11.94
N GLN A 247 -15.18 -4.85 12.50
CA GLN A 247 -14.24 -5.20 13.55
C GLN A 247 -12.80 -5.37 13.03
N SER A 248 -12.63 -5.56 11.71
CA SER A 248 -11.32 -5.76 11.06
C SER A 248 -10.46 -6.86 11.69
N ILE A 249 -11.11 -7.92 12.20
CA ILE A 249 -10.46 -9.13 12.77
C ILE A 249 -10.19 -10.15 11.66
N ILE A 250 -11.19 -10.38 10.80
CA ILE A 250 -11.03 -11.15 9.56
C ILE A 250 -10.44 -10.19 8.53
N HIS A 251 -9.20 -10.44 8.10
CA HIS A 251 -8.55 -9.55 7.15
C HIS A 251 -8.89 -9.86 5.70
N SER A 252 -9.15 -11.10 5.34
CA SER A 252 -9.76 -11.54 4.08
C SER A 252 -10.02 -13.04 4.11
N MET A 253 -10.72 -13.53 3.08
CA MET A 253 -11.08 -14.94 2.94
C MET A 253 -10.84 -15.41 1.50
N VAL A 254 -10.70 -16.72 1.32
CA VAL A 254 -10.57 -17.37 0.01
C VAL A 254 -11.55 -18.52 -0.08
N GLU A 255 -12.41 -18.53 -1.11
CA GLU A 255 -13.29 -19.63 -1.45
C GLU A 255 -12.58 -20.56 -2.45
N PHE A 256 -12.68 -21.87 -2.21
CA PHE A 256 -12.12 -22.92 -3.07
C PHE A 256 -13.22 -23.66 -3.84
N GLU A 257 -12.83 -24.53 -4.80
CA GLU A 257 -13.76 -25.23 -5.69
C GLU A 257 -14.75 -26.14 -4.96
N ASP A 258 -14.38 -26.66 -3.80
CA ASP A 258 -15.26 -27.48 -2.93
C ASP A 258 -16.22 -26.63 -2.07
N SER A 259 -16.28 -25.33 -2.31
CA SER A 259 -17.07 -24.33 -1.57
C SER A 259 -16.61 -24.12 -0.12
N SER A 260 -15.46 -24.64 0.27
CA SER A 260 -14.87 -24.26 1.55
C SER A 260 -14.31 -22.83 1.50
N VAL A 261 -14.41 -22.12 2.63
CA VAL A 261 -13.86 -20.77 2.77
C VAL A 261 -12.81 -20.78 3.88
N ILE A 262 -11.58 -20.37 3.54
CA ILE A 262 -10.51 -20.19 4.51
C ILE A 262 -10.35 -18.71 4.79
N ALA A 263 -10.27 -18.33 6.07
CA ALA A 263 -10.10 -16.95 6.53
C ALA A 263 -8.82 -16.81 7.34
N GLN A 264 -8.12 -15.70 7.17
CA GLN A 264 -7.04 -15.31 8.07
C GLN A 264 -7.56 -14.27 9.05
N LEU A 265 -7.32 -14.52 10.34
CA LEU A 265 -7.73 -13.68 11.45
C LEU A 265 -6.50 -13.25 12.25
N SER A 266 -6.45 -11.97 12.61
CA SER A 266 -5.50 -11.42 13.58
C SER A 266 -6.03 -10.10 14.15
N PRO A 267 -5.51 -9.61 15.29
CA PRO A 267 -5.72 -8.23 15.67
C PRO A 267 -5.29 -7.27 14.55
N PRO A 268 -5.91 -6.08 14.42
CA PRO A 268 -5.57 -5.12 13.37
C PRO A 268 -4.20 -4.46 13.64
N ASP A 269 -3.13 -5.14 13.23
CA ASP A 269 -1.75 -4.73 13.44
C ASP A 269 -0.90 -5.06 12.21
N MET A 270 -0.30 -4.03 11.61
CA MET A 270 0.51 -4.18 10.39
C MET A 270 1.83 -4.94 10.61
N ARG A 271 2.28 -5.11 11.85
CA ARG A 271 3.52 -5.85 12.13
C ARG A 271 3.43 -7.32 11.75
N LEU A 272 2.23 -7.92 11.83
CA LEU A 272 2.03 -9.31 11.40
C LEU A 272 2.24 -9.51 9.88
N PRO A 273 1.54 -8.81 8.99
CA PRO A 273 1.76 -8.95 7.54
C PRO A 273 3.17 -8.55 7.12
N ILE A 274 3.76 -7.52 7.74
CA ILE A 274 5.15 -7.13 7.50
C ILE A 274 6.09 -8.30 7.85
N GLN A 275 5.96 -8.84 9.06
CA GLN A 275 6.82 -9.96 9.49
C GLN A 275 6.65 -11.16 8.57
N TYR A 276 5.42 -11.51 8.21
CA TYR A 276 5.17 -12.65 7.34
C TYR A 276 5.80 -12.48 5.95
N ALA A 277 5.71 -11.27 5.36
CA ALA A 277 6.38 -10.97 4.10
C ALA A 277 7.93 -11.07 4.20
N LEU A 278 8.49 -10.69 5.33
CA LEU A 278 9.94 -10.81 5.56
C LEU A 278 10.37 -12.27 5.76
N THR A 279 9.65 -13.04 6.57
CA THR A 279 10.07 -14.36 7.05
C THR A 279 9.50 -15.52 6.26
N TYR A 280 8.59 -15.28 5.31
CA TYR A 280 7.96 -16.33 4.52
C TYR A 280 8.98 -17.37 3.98
N PRO A 281 8.71 -18.67 4.11
CA PRO A 281 7.46 -19.28 4.60
C PRO A 281 7.41 -19.51 6.13
N ARG A 282 8.39 -19.05 6.90
CA ARG A 282 8.47 -19.28 8.35
C ARG A 282 7.49 -18.39 9.11
N ARG A 283 6.93 -18.93 10.20
CA ARG A 283 6.13 -18.19 11.18
C ARG A 283 6.91 -18.09 12.49
N LEU A 284 7.26 -16.89 12.89
CA LEU A 284 8.02 -16.59 14.09
C LEU A 284 7.18 -15.76 15.06
N PRO A 285 7.55 -15.71 16.37
CA PRO A 285 6.88 -14.84 17.32
C PRO A 285 6.87 -13.39 16.84
N CYS A 286 5.67 -12.80 16.75
CA CYS A 286 5.46 -11.44 16.24
C CYS A 286 5.25 -10.47 17.41
N PRO A 287 5.71 -9.20 17.32
CA PRO A 287 5.48 -8.20 18.36
C PRO A 287 4.05 -7.63 18.35
N CYS A 288 3.12 -8.25 17.62
CA CYS A 288 1.71 -7.88 17.64
C CYS A 288 1.00 -8.47 18.89
N PRO A 289 -0.09 -7.85 19.35
CA PRO A 289 -0.85 -8.37 20.49
C PRO A 289 -1.54 -9.69 20.14
N ASP A 290 -1.74 -10.54 21.15
CA ASP A 290 -2.58 -11.73 21.04
C ASP A 290 -4.08 -11.38 21.07
N PHE A 291 -4.91 -12.27 20.54
CA PHE A 291 -6.35 -12.18 20.75
C PHE A 291 -6.72 -12.39 22.21
N ASP A 292 -7.62 -11.54 22.72
CA ASP A 292 -8.29 -11.79 23.99
C ASP A 292 -9.34 -12.88 23.81
N ARG A 293 -9.01 -14.11 24.22
CA ARG A 293 -9.90 -15.27 24.16
C ARG A 293 -10.84 -15.37 25.37
N THR A 294 -10.75 -14.43 26.29
CA THR A 294 -11.64 -14.38 27.48
C THR A 294 -12.96 -13.67 27.18
N GLN A 295 -13.03 -12.96 26.05
CA GLN A 295 -14.22 -12.24 25.60
C GLN A 295 -14.84 -12.89 24.36
N PRO A 296 -16.17 -12.79 24.17
CA PRO A 296 -16.81 -13.18 22.92
C PRO A 296 -16.28 -12.35 21.74
N TRP A 297 -16.13 -12.99 20.59
CA TRP A 297 -15.80 -12.30 19.35
C TRP A 297 -17.06 -12.00 18.55
N ASP A 298 -17.29 -10.72 18.27
CA ASP A 298 -18.34 -10.29 17.35
C ASP A 298 -17.73 -10.16 15.95
N LEU A 299 -18.14 -11.03 15.04
CA LEU A 299 -17.64 -11.14 13.67
C LEU A 299 -18.80 -10.89 12.70
N THR A 300 -19.10 -9.63 12.45
CA THR A 300 -20.15 -9.21 11.52
C THR A 300 -19.59 -9.15 10.11
N LEU A 301 -20.29 -9.72 9.15
CA LEU A 301 -20.00 -9.63 7.71
C LEU A 301 -21.27 -9.13 7.00
N GLU A 302 -21.17 -8.02 6.29
CA GLU A 302 -22.27 -7.36 5.59
C GLU A 302 -21.95 -7.20 4.11
N PRO A 303 -22.94 -7.25 3.21
CA PRO A 303 -22.72 -6.91 1.80
C PRO A 303 -22.20 -5.47 1.65
N ALA A 304 -21.28 -5.27 0.72
CA ALA A 304 -20.81 -3.92 0.38
C ALA A 304 -21.88 -3.18 -0.45
N ASP A 305 -22.13 -1.92 -0.10
CA ASP A 305 -23.13 -1.06 -0.75
C ASP A 305 -22.47 -0.19 -1.83
N THR A 306 -22.49 -0.67 -3.07
CA THR A 306 -21.90 0.02 -4.22
C THR A 306 -22.69 1.25 -4.66
N GLU A 307 -23.99 1.34 -4.36
CA GLU A 307 -24.79 2.52 -4.66
C GLU A 307 -24.39 3.69 -3.76
N ARG A 308 -24.21 3.42 -2.48
CA ARG A 308 -23.78 4.41 -1.49
C ARG A 308 -22.32 4.78 -1.64
N PHE A 309 -21.46 3.81 -2.01
CA PHE A 309 -20.04 3.97 -2.22
C PHE A 309 -19.61 3.66 -3.66
N PRO A 310 -19.87 4.56 -4.61
CA PRO A 310 -19.60 4.32 -6.03
C PRO A 310 -18.11 4.17 -6.37
N GLY A 311 -17.20 4.47 -5.42
CA GLY A 311 -15.78 4.17 -5.56
C GLY A 311 -15.48 2.68 -5.74
N LEU A 312 -16.28 1.79 -5.11
CA LEU A 312 -16.15 0.33 -5.29
C LEU A 312 -16.42 -0.11 -6.72
N GLU A 313 -17.48 0.44 -7.33
CA GLU A 313 -17.84 0.14 -8.72
C GLU A 313 -16.70 0.51 -9.67
N LEU A 314 -16.06 1.69 -9.46
CA LEU A 314 -14.88 2.08 -10.23
C LEU A 314 -13.74 1.08 -10.09
N GLY A 315 -13.53 0.52 -8.89
CA GLY A 315 -12.54 -0.51 -8.65
C GLY A 315 -12.75 -1.76 -9.51
N PHE A 316 -13.96 -2.29 -9.54
CA PHE A 316 -14.31 -3.45 -10.38
C PHE A 316 -14.20 -3.14 -11.87
N GLN A 317 -14.69 -1.98 -12.32
CA GLN A 317 -14.58 -1.55 -13.72
C GLN A 317 -13.12 -1.46 -14.17
N VAL A 318 -12.27 -0.82 -13.37
CA VAL A 318 -10.85 -0.64 -13.66
C VAL A 318 -10.10 -1.98 -13.57
N ALA A 319 -10.42 -2.81 -12.59
CA ALA A 319 -9.86 -4.16 -12.51
C ALA A 319 -10.24 -5.01 -13.74
N ALA A 320 -11.47 -4.95 -14.23
CA ALA A 320 -11.90 -5.64 -15.44
C ALA A 320 -11.23 -5.09 -16.71
N ALA A 321 -11.13 -3.78 -16.85
CA ALA A 321 -10.50 -3.12 -18.01
C ALA A 321 -8.98 -3.39 -18.08
N GLY A 322 -8.27 -3.30 -16.95
CA GLY A 322 -6.81 -3.39 -16.92
C GLY A 322 -6.13 -2.27 -17.71
N GLY A 323 -5.00 -2.57 -18.36
CA GLY A 323 -4.28 -1.63 -19.21
C GLY A 323 -3.95 -0.31 -18.51
N THR A 324 -4.34 0.80 -19.13
CA THR A 324 -4.07 2.17 -18.64
C THR A 324 -5.05 2.65 -17.57
N ALA A 325 -6.18 1.95 -17.34
CA ALA A 325 -7.25 2.42 -16.46
C ALA A 325 -6.78 2.59 -15.00
N GLY A 326 -5.94 1.68 -14.49
CA GLY A 326 -5.41 1.76 -13.13
C GLY A 326 -4.52 2.99 -12.89
N ALA A 327 -3.65 3.32 -13.83
CA ALA A 327 -2.80 4.51 -13.74
C ALA A 327 -3.63 5.81 -13.73
N VAL A 328 -4.67 5.86 -14.55
CA VAL A 328 -5.59 7.00 -14.63
C VAL A 328 -6.40 7.16 -13.34
N LEU A 329 -6.99 6.07 -12.83
CA LEU A 329 -7.74 6.10 -11.56
C LEU A 329 -6.84 6.57 -10.41
N ASN A 330 -5.66 5.96 -10.26
CA ASN A 330 -4.76 6.31 -9.17
C ASN A 330 -4.35 7.78 -9.22
N ALA A 331 -3.96 8.27 -10.39
CA ALA A 331 -3.52 9.65 -10.55
C ALA A 331 -4.66 10.66 -10.28
N ALA A 332 -5.86 10.38 -10.78
CA ALA A 332 -7.04 11.19 -10.52
C ALA A 332 -7.39 11.21 -9.02
N ASN A 333 -7.36 10.04 -8.38
CA ASN A 333 -7.65 9.94 -6.94
C ASN A 333 -6.61 10.67 -6.08
N GLU A 334 -5.31 10.49 -6.31
CA GLU A 334 -4.28 11.20 -5.55
C GLU A 334 -4.44 12.72 -5.66
N GLU A 335 -4.75 13.22 -6.84
CA GLU A 335 -4.99 14.66 -7.06
C GLU A 335 -6.28 15.14 -6.39
N ALA A 336 -7.38 14.39 -6.52
CA ALA A 336 -8.67 14.73 -5.93
C ALA A 336 -8.57 14.75 -4.39
N VAL A 337 -7.92 13.74 -3.79
CA VAL A 337 -7.67 13.70 -2.34
C VAL A 337 -6.82 14.91 -1.90
N GLY A 338 -5.78 15.28 -2.67
CA GLY A 338 -4.98 16.47 -2.41
C GLY A 338 -5.81 17.77 -2.42
N LEU A 339 -6.73 17.91 -3.37
CA LEU A 339 -7.66 19.04 -3.44
C LEU A 339 -8.63 19.04 -2.26
N PHE A 340 -9.18 17.89 -1.87
CA PHE A 340 -10.06 17.77 -0.70
C PHE A 340 -9.33 18.10 0.60
N LEU A 341 -8.12 17.56 0.83
CA LEU A 341 -7.31 17.86 2.01
C LEU A 341 -6.96 19.33 2.17
N THR A 342 -6.96 20.09 1.05
CA THR A 342 -6.73 21.54 1.04
C THR A 342 -8.04 22.36 0.98
N GLY A 343 -9.22 21.71 1.13
CA GLY A 343 -10.52 22.36 1.17
C GLY A 343 -10.99 22.95 -0.16
N LYS A 344 -10.44 22.49 -1.29
CA LYS A 344 -10.75 23.02 -2.62
C LYS A 344 -11.92 22.35 -3.31
N ILE A 345 -12.25 21.12 -2.93
CA ILE A 345 -13.39 20.34 -3.42
C ILE A 345 -14.11 19.67 -2.26
N ARG A 346 -15.34 19.21 -2.46
CA ARG A 346 -16.14 18.48 -1.47
C ARG A 346 -15.73 17.01 -1.46
N PHE A 347 -16.12 16.28 -0.41
CA PHE A 347 -15.87 14.86 -0.27
C PHE A 347 -16.44 14.04 -1.46
N THR A 348 -17.67 14.29 -1.81
CA THR A 348 -18.36 13.60 -2.92
C THR A 348 -17.76 13.88 -4.29
N ASP A 349 -17.07 15.00 -4.45
CA ASP A 349 -16.41 15.39 -5.71
C ASP A 349 -15.19 14.49 -6.02
N ILE A 350 -14.63 13.82 -5.01
CA ILE A 350 -13.45 12.92 -5.20
C ILE A 350 -13.79 11.80 -6.20
N VAL A 351 -14.81 11.00 -5.88
CA VAL A 351 -15.21 9.84 -6.70
C VAL A 351 -15.77 10.28 -8.05
N MET A 352 -16.55 11.38 -8.07
CA MET A 352 -17.08 11.96 -9.30
C MET A 352 -15.95 12.41 -10.24
N GLY A 353 -14.96 13.10 -9.71
CA GLY A 353 -13.80 13.54 -10.49
C GLY A 353 -13.01 12.37 -11.07
N CYS A 354 -12.80 11.30 -10.29
CA CYS A 354 -12.14 10.09 -10.77
C CYS A 354 -12.91 9.43 -11.91
N ARG A 355 -14.24 9.32 -11.80
CA ARG A 355 -15.11 8.77 -12.85
C ARG A 355 -15.00 9.56 -14.14
N ASP A 356 -15.13 10.89 -14.07
CA ASP A 356 -15.09 11.74 -15.25
C ASP A 356 -13.71 11.69 -15.97
N VAL A 357 -12.61 11.63 -15.22
CA VAL A 357 -11.28 11.48 -15.84
C VAL A 357 -11.15 10.11 -16.49
N LEU A 358 -11.69 9.05 -15.90
CA LEU A 358 -11.72 7.69 -16.49
C LEU A 358 -12.55 7.64 -17.78
N GLU A 359 -13.71 8.30 -17.84
CA GLU A 359 -14.57 8.35 -19.01
C GLU A 359 -13.93 9.13 -20.17
N ASN A 360 -13.09 10.11 -19.87
CA ASN A 360 -12.43 10.96 -20.86
C ASN A 360 -11.09 10.42 -21.37
N HIS A 361 -10.55 9.32 -20.78
CA HIS A 361 -9.27 8.81 -21.24
C HIS A 361 -9.41 7.80 -22.38
N SER A 362 -8.41 7.77 -23.26
CA SER A 362 -8.30 6.76 -24.31
C SER A 362 -7.60 5.52 -23.73
N HIS A 363 -8.36 4.43 -23.55
CA HIS A 363 -7.86 3.19 -22.98
C HIS A 363 -6.90 2.46 -23.91
N GLU A 364 -5.78 1.99 -23.36
CA GLU A 364 -4.78 1.15 -24.03
C GLU A 364 -4.58 -0.12 -23.18
N SER A 365 -4.72 -1.32 -23.79
CA SER A 365 -4.71 -2.59 -23.04
C SER A 365 -3.32 -3.08 -22.63
N ASN A 366 -2.27 -2.78 -23.41
CA ASN A 366 -0.90 -3.22 -23.18
C ASN A 366 0.12 -2.08 -23.21
N PRO A 367 0.01 -1.07 -22.34
CA PRO A 367 0.92 0.06 -22.35
C PRO A 367 2.30 -0.31 -21.79
N PRO A 368 3.38 0.28 -22.30
CA PRO A 368 4.68 0.26 -21.64
C PRO A 368 4.68 1.23 -20.44
N LEU A 369 5.64 1.06 -19.52
CA LEU A 369 5.72 1.86 -18.30
C LEU A 369 5.74 3.38 -18.55
N ASN A 370 6.52 3.84 -19.53
CA ASN A 370 6.58 5.27 -19.87
C ASN A 370 5.21 5.84 -20.25
N ARG A 371 4.38 5.05 -20.95
CA ARG A 371 3.02 5.45 -21.31
C ARG A 371 2.11 5.58 -20.09
N LEU A 372 2.22 4.68 -19.12
CA LEU A 372 1.50 4.79 -17.84
C LEU A 372 1.89 6.07 -17.08
N LEU A 373 3.19 6.42 -17.08
CA LEU A 373 3.67 7.65 -16.46
C LEU A 373 3.22 8.93 -17.21
N GLU A 374 3.06 8.88 -18.51
CA GLU A 374 2.45 9.97 -19.29
C GLU A 374 0.99 10.18 -18.93
N LEU A 375 0.23 9.07 -18.84
CA LEU A 375 -1.19 9.11 -18.49
C LEU A 375 -1.43 9.50 -17.03
N ASP A 376 -0.55 9.14 -16.10
CA ASP A 376 -0.58 9.66 -14.73
C ASP A 376 -0.52 11.20 -14.74
N ARG A 377 0.44 11.77 -15.47
CA ARG A 377 0.55 13.24 -15.59
C ARG A 377 -0.66 13.88 -16.27
N TRP A 378 -1.20 13.24 -17.29
CA TRP A 378 -2.40 13.69 -17.99
C TRP A 378 -3.61 13.68 -17.06
N ALA A 379 -3.86 12.59 -16.36
CA ALA A 379 -5.01 12.43 -15.47
C ALA A 379 -5.02 13.47 -14.34
N ARG A 380 -3.86 13.78 -13.76
CA ARG A 380 -3.72 14.86 -12.75
C ARG A 380 -4.09 16.22 -13.32
N LYS A 381 -3.65 16.52 -14.54
CA LYS A 381 -4.00 17.80 -15.21
C LYS A 381 -5.49 17.84 -15.55
N GLU A 382 -6.05 16.75 -16.07
CA GLU A 382 -7.46 16.69 -16.44
C GLU A 382 -8.37 16.86 -15.23
N LEU A 383 -8.02 16.24 -14.08
CA LEU A 383 -8.76 16.43 -12.83
C LEU A 383 -8.71 17.91 -12.36
N LYS A 384 -7.54 18.54 -12.37
CA LYS A 384 -7.41 19.97 -12.01
C LYS A 384 -8.27 20.85 -12.90
N LYS A 385 -8.21 20.63 -14.21
CA LYS A 385 -9.00 21.36 -15.20
C LYS A 385 -10.51 21.24 -14.95
N ARG A 386 -10.99 20.02 -14.59
CA ARG A 386 -12.39 19.79 -14.24
C ARG A 386 -12.87 20.70 -13.11
N PHE A 387 -12.04 20.93 -12.11
CA PHE A 387 -12.37 21.78 -10.97
C PHE A 387 -11.87 23.23 -11.09
N GLY A 388 -11.38 23.64 -12.26
CA GLY A 388 -10.96 25.01 -12.53
C GLY A 388 -9.61 25.41 -11.91
N PHE A 389 -8.74 24.44 -11.62
CA PHE A 389 -7.41 24.65 -11.04
C PHE A 389 -6.26 24.47 -12.07
N ALA A 390 -6.53 24.55 -13.35
CA ALA A 390 -5.53 24.41 -14.42
C ALA A 390 -4.72 25.68 -14.65
#